data_c4cc06761db0c907e5ad36a90d1ba364
#
_entry.id   c4cc06761db0c907e5ad36a90d1ba364
#
_cell.length_a   1.000
_cell.length_b   1.000
_cell.length_c   1.000
_cell.angle_alpha   90.00
_cell.angle_beta   90.00
_cell.angle_gamma   90.00
#
_symmetry.space_group_name_H-M   'P 1'
#
loop_
_entity.id
_entity.type
_entity.pdbx_description
1 polymer ?
#
loop_
_entity_poly.entity_id
_entity_poly.type
_entity_poly.pdbx_seq_one_letter_code
_entity_poly.pdbx_strand_id
1 'polypeptide(L)'
;MGNSILSWRRVRALCVKETRQIVRDPSSWLIAVVIPLLLLFIFGYGINLDSSRLRVGVLLEQQSEEALDFVHTMTGSPYIDATVSDSRRQLIEMMQAGRIRAMVVIPVDFDRQMARPGADAPLQLITDGSEPNTANFAQGYVEGIWQIWQQQRAEDRGETFEPLIDVQMRYWFNPAAISQHFIIPGAITIIMTVVGAILTSLVVAREWERGTMEALLSTEITRAELLLCKLIPYYFLGVLAMLLCMLVSVFILGVPYRGSLPILFVITSLFLLSTLGMGLLISTITRNQFNAAQVALNAAFLPSIMLSGFIFQIDSMPAVIRAVTYVIPARYFVSTLQSLFLAGNIPVVLLVNVLFLIASAVMFIGLTWLKTKRRLD
;
A
#
# COMPACT_ATOMS: atom_id res chain seq x y z
N MET A 1 -28.11 -15.37 40.97
CA MET A 1 -27.40 -15.05 39.70
C MET A 1 -25.91 -15.18 39.95
N GLY A 2 -25.39 -16.41 39.75
CA GLY A 2 -23.99 -16.71 40.05
C GLY A 2 -23.06 -15.97 39.07
N ASN A 3 -22.09 -15.21 39.60
CA ASN A 3 -20.90 -14.75 38.88
C ASN A 3 -20.14 -16.03 38.42
N SER A 4 -20.43 -16.51 37.22
CA SER A 4 -19.66 -17.61 36.68
C SER A 4 -18.25 -17.08 36.40
N ILE A 5 -17.32 -17.43 37.29
CA ILE A 5 -15.91 -17.08 37.21
C ILE A 5 -15.36 -17.68 35.89
N LEU A 6 -14.60 -16.88 35.13
CA LEU A 6 -13.89 -17.32 33.94
C LEU A 6 -13.08 -18.62 34.22
N SER A 7 -13.43 -19.71 33.56
CA SER A 7 -12.72 -21.00 33.73
C SER A 7 -11.74 -21.25 32.60
N TRP A 8 -10.46 -21.17 32.89
CA TRP A 8 -9.39 -21.46 31.90
C TRP A 8 -9.49 -22.87 31.34
N ARG A 9 -10.04 -23.81 32.09
CA ARG A 9 -10.26 -25.19 31.65
C ARG A 9 -11.29 -25.26 30.50
N ARG A 10 -12.38 -24.48 30.59
CA ARG A 10 -13.41 -24.36 29.55
C ARG A 10 -12.87 -23.62 28.35
N VAL A 11 -12.18 -22.48 28.55
CA VAL A 11 -11.54 -21.73 27.45
C VAL A 11 -10.58 -22.63 26.67
N ARG A 12 -9.71 -23.37 27.36
CA ARG A 12 -8.76 -24.29 26.69
C ARG A 12 -9.49 -25.36 25.87
N ALA A 13 -10.52 -26.00 26.43
CA ALA A 13 -11.29 -27.03 25.71
C ALA A 13 -11.96 -26.47 24.44
N LEU A 14 -12.53 -25.27 24.53
CA LEU A 14 -13.13 -24.59 23.38
C LEU A 14 -12.10 -24.13 22.36
N CYS A 15 -10.95 -23.59 22.79
CA CYS A 15 -9.86 -23.23 21.88
C CYS A 15 -9.32 -24.48 21.13
N VAL A 16 -9.18 -25.62 21.78
CA VAL A 16 -8.79 -26.88 21.13
C VAL A 16 -9.83 -27.32 20.08
N LYS A 17 -11.13 -27.20 20.42
CA LYS A 17 -12.21 -27.47 19.44
C LYS A 17 -12.09 -26.56 18.22
N GLU A 18 -11.95 -25.25 18.43
CA GLU A 18 -11.82 -24.25 17.35
C GLU A 18 -10.54 -24.49 16.51
N THR A 19 -9.42 -24.73 17.17
CA THR A 19 -8.16 -25.02 16.46
C THR A 19 -8.27 -26.25 15.55
N ARG A 20 -8.89 -27.32 16.05
CA ARG A 20 -9.15 -28.52 15.24
C ARG A 20 -10.08 -28.23 14.06
N GLN A 21 -11.05 -27.36 14.27
CA GLN A 21 -11.96 -26.93 13.20
C GLN A 21 -11.22 -26.12 12.13
N ILE A 22 -10.36 -25.16 12.53
CA ILE A 22 -9.51 -24.37 11.63
C ILE A 22 -8.58 -25.26 10.81
N VAL A 23 -7.90 -26.19 11.45
CA VAL A 23 -6.94 -27.11 10.76
C VAL A 23 -7.63 -27.99 9.71
N ARG A 24 -8.90 -28.36 9.95
CA ARG A 24 -9.71 -29.19 9.03
C ARG A 24 -10.50 -28.39 8.00
N ASP A 25 -10.52 -27.07 8.11
CA ASP A 25 -11.28 -26.18 7.22
C ASP A 25 -10.39 -25.63 6.11
N PRO A 26 -10.51 -26.09 4.87
CA PRO A 26 -9.73 -25.58 3.74
C PRO A 26 -9.90 -24.08 3.53
N SER A 27 -11.09 -23.51 3.84
CA SER A 27 -11.37 -22.08 3.69
C SER A 27 -10.50 -21.23 4.62
N SER A 28 -10.22 -21.69 5.84
CA SER A 28 -9.36 -21.01 6.78
C SER A 28 -7.91 -20.92 6.28
N TRP A 29 -7.39 -22.00 5.67
CA TRP A 29 -6.05 -22.02 5.07
C TRP A 29 -5.98 -21.18 3.79
N LEU A 30 -7.04 -21.22 2.96
CA LEU A 30 -7.13 -20.39 1.78
C LEU A 30 -6.99 -18.91 2.15
N ILE A 31 -7.76 -18.45 3.16
CA ILE A 31 -7.78 -17.04 3.57
C ILE A 31 -6.50 -16.65 4.32
N ALA A 32 -5.92 -17.52 5.13
CA ALA A 32 -4.78 -17.17 5.98
C ALA A 32 -3.41 -17.36 5.30
N VAL A 33 -3.32 -18.19 4.26
CA VAL A 33 -2.04 -18.53 3.61
C VAL A 33 -2.08 -18.21 2.12
N VAL A 34 -3.04 -18.76 1.38
CA VAL A 34 -3.04 -18.68 -0.08
C VAL A 34 -3.35 -17.25 -0.55
N ILE A 35 -4.42 -16.63 -0.02
CA ILE A 35 -4.81 -15.26 -0.41
C ILE A 35 -3.72 -14.24 -0.04
N PRO A 36 -3.14 -14.23 1.18
CA PRO A 36 -2.03 -13.35 1.51
C PRO A 36 -0.85 -13.45 0.54
N LEU A 37 -0.40 -14.65 0.25
CA LEU A 37 0.71 -14.86 -0.67
C LEU A 37 0.36 -14.41 -2.09
N LEU A 38 -0.80 -14.80 -2.59
CA LEU A 38 -1.26 -14.41 -3.93
C LEU A 38 -1.37 -12.89 -4.06
N LEU A 39 -2.01 -12.22 -3.09
CA LEU A 39 -2.13 -10.76 -3.11
C LEU A 39 -0.75 -10.08 -2.99
N LEU A 40 0.14 -10.62 -2.14
CA LEU A 40 1.48 -10.06 -1.99
C LEU A 40 2.28 -10.15 -3.31
N PHE A 41 2.17 -11.26 -4.03
CA PHE A 41 2.79 -11.40 -5.36
C PHE A 41 2.15 -10.49 -6.40
N ILE A 42 0.82 -10.33 -6.39
CA ILE A 42 0.12 -9.39 -7.28
C ILE A 42 0.58 -7.95 -7.02
N PHE A 43 0.63 -7.52 -5.75
CA PHE A 43 1.09 -6.18 -5.41
C PHE A 43 2.59 -5.99 -5.67
N GLY A 44 3.41 -7.02 -5.44
CA GLY A 44 4.86 -6.95 -5.61
C GLY A 44 5.33 -6.93 -7.06
N TYR A 45 4.70 -7.69 -7.93
CA TYR A 45 5.09 -7.81 -9.33
C TYR A 45 4.08 -7.18 -10.31
N GLY A 46 2.81 -7.10 -9.92
CA GLY A 46 1.74 -6.57 -10.78
C GLY A 46 1.65 -5.05 -10.78
N ILE A 47 2.04 -4.40 -9.67
CA ILE A 47 2.05 -2.93 -9.57
C ILE A 47 3.51 -2.47 -9.63
N ASN A 48 4.00 -2.28 -10.82
CA ASN A 48 5.31 -1.68 -11.05
C ASN A 48 5.11 -0.20 -11.38
N LEU A 49 5.39 0.68 -10.40
CA LEU A 49 5.43 2.12 -10.60
C LEU A 49 6.86 2.61 -10.91
N ASP A 50 7.84 1.71 -10.89
CA ASP A 50 9.19 2.01 -11.32
C ASP A 50 9.15 2.13 -12.84
N SER A 51 9.40 3.32 -13.35
CA SER A 51 9.34 3.56 -14.78
C SER A 51 10.37 2.66 -15.50
N SER A 52 9.88 1.64 -16.22
CA SER A 52 10.59 1.22 -17.43
C SER A 52 10.95 2.47 -18.20
N ARG A 53 12.13 2.53 -18.84
CA ARG A 53 12.60 3.68 -19.63
C ARG A 53 11.43 4.42 -20.26
N LEU A 54 11.30 5.71 -19.94
CA LEU A 54 10.20 6.52 -20.42
C LEU A 54 10.28 6.65 -21.93
N ARG A 55 9.27 6.20 -22.64
CA ARG A 55 9.22 6.29 -24.11
C ARG A 55 8.88 7.71 -24.53
N VAL A 56 9.87 8.41 -25.10
CA VAL A 56 9.78 9.82 -25.50
C VAL A 56 10.00 9.95 -27.01
N GLY A 57 9.10 10.63 -27.68
CA GLY A 57 9.31 11.06 -29.05
C GLY A 57 10.13 12.35 -29.07
N VAL A 58 11.15 12.44 -29.90
CA VAL A 58 11.92 13.66 -30.10
C VAL A 58 11.66 14.15 -31.50
N LEU A 59 10.97 15.29 -31.59
CA LEU A 59 10.74 16.00 -32.85
C LEU A 59 11.92 16.94 -33.10
N LEU A 60 12.68 16.63 -34.14
CA LEU A 60 13.80 17.46 -34.59
C LEU A 60 13.37 18.20 -35.86
N GLU A 61 12.94 19.48 -35.70
CA GLU A 61 12.45 20.28 -36.83
C GLU A 61 13.59 20.74 -37.76
N GLN A 62 14.82 20.88 -37.23
CA GLN A 62 16.03 21.18 -38.00
C GLN A 62 17.22 20.44 -37.41
N GLN A 63 18.05 19.85 -38.28
CA GLN A 63 19.32 19.21 -37.91
C GLN A 63 20.39 20.30 -37.77
N SER A 64 20.68 20.69 -36.53
CA SER A 64 21.79 21.55 -36.17
C SER A 64 22.77 20.79 -35.27
N GLU A 65 23.99 21.26 -35.14
CA GLU A 65 25.03 20.62 -34.35
C GLU A 65 24.61 20.56 -32.86
N GLU A 66 24.14 21.65 -32.31
CA GLU A 66 23.67 21.75 -30.91
C GLU A 66 22.41 20.89 -30.66
N ALA A 67 21.48 20.87 -31.63
CA ALA A 67 20.26 20.06 -31.50
C ALA A 67 20.57 18.55 -31.56
N LEU A 68 21.50 18.12 -32.42
CA LEU A 68 21.94 16.73 -32.52
C LEU A 68 22.68 16.29 -31.26
N ASP A 69 23.51 17.16 -30.68
CA ASP A 69 24.24 16.88 -29.43
C ASP A 69 23.28 16.69 -28.25
N PHE A 70 22.27 17.57 -28.16
CA PHE A 70 21.21 17.37 -27.17
C PHE A 70 20.42 16.07 -27.37
N VAL A 71 20.07 15.71 -28.62
CA VAL A 71 19.43 14.43 -28.94
C VAL A 71 20.31 13.25 -28.54
N HIS A 72 21.63 13.33 -28.77
CA HIS A 72 22.56 12.29 -28.32
C HIS A 72 22.58 12.14 -26.81
N THR A 73 22.56 13.23 -26.04
CA THR A 73 22.48 13.20 -24.59
C THR A 73 21.16 12.56 -24.12
N MET A 74 20.03 12.88 -24.79
CA MET A 74 18.73 12.24 -24.47
C MET A 74 18.72 10.74 -24.78
N THR A 75 19.24 10.33 -25.95
CA THR A 75 19.26 8.91 -26.35
C THR A 75 20.23 8.07 -25.51
N GLY A 76 21.28 8.68 -25.00
CA GLY A 76 22.25 8.06 -24.07
C GLY A 76 21.75 7.90 -22.65
N SER A 77 20.64 8.53 -22.28
CA SER A 77 20.09 8.45 -20.93
C SER A 77 19.53 7.06 -20.61
N PRO A 78 19.85 6.46 -19.45
CA PRO A 78 19.29 5.19 -19.03
C PRO A 78 17.79 5.29 -18.66
N TYR A 79 17.26 6.48 -18.49
CA TYR A 79 15.88 6.75 -18.05
C TYR A 79 14.90 6.97 -19.20
N ILE A 80 15.40 7.26 -20.41
CA ILE A 80 14.59 7.56 -21.59
C ILE A 80 14.86 6.54 -22.70
N ASP A 81 13.78 6.11 -23.35
CA ASP A 81 13.79 5.40 -24.61
C ASP A 81 13.29 6.37 -25.68
N ALA A 82 14.25 7.02 -26.38
CA ALA A 82 13.96 8.12 -27.30
C ALA A 82 13.73 7.61 -28.71
N THR A 83 12.61 7.99 -29.31
CA THR A 83 12.33 7.79 -30.76
C THR A 83 12.42 9.14 -31.46
N VAL A 84 13.48 9.33 -32.26
CA VAL A 84 13.70 10.56 -33.03
C VAL A 84 12.94 10.52 -34.34
N SER A 85 12.22 11.59 -34.66
CA SER A 85 11.50 11.77 -35.92
C SER A 85 11.49 13.25 -36.34
N ASP A 86 11.45 13.49 -37.65
CA ASP A 86 11.23 14.81 -38.26
C ASP A 86 9.73 15.10 -38.51
N SER A 87 8.88 14.08 -38.35
CA SER A 87 7.44 14.17 -38.57
C SER A 87 6.63 14.30 -37.28
N ARG A 88 6.14 15.52 -37.03
CA ARG A 88 5.23 15.80 -35.91
C ARG A 88 3.98 14.93 -35.93
N ARG A 89 3.43 14.68 -37.14
CA ARG A 89 2.24 13.84 -37.31
C ARG A 89 2.48 12.41 -36.84
N GLN A 90 3.62 11.84 -37.22
CA GLN A 90 3.99 10.47 -36.81
C GLN A 90 4.10 10.35 -35.29
N LEU A 91 4.73 11.33 -34.62
CA LEU A 91 4.86 11.31 -33.16
C LEU A 91 3.51 11.48 -32.46
N ILE A 92 2.61 12.30 -33.01
CA ILE A 92 1.24 12.44 -32.48
C ILE A 92 0.48 11.11 -32.61
N GLU A 93 0.57 10.43 -33.76
CA GLU A 93 -0.05 9.12 -33.96
C GLU A 93 0.55 8.07 -32.99
N MET A 94 1.86 8.10 -32.74
CA MET A 94 2.51 7.25 -31.73
C MET A 94 2.05 7.56 -30.30
N MET A 95 1.82 8.83 -29.97
CA MET A 95 1.30 9.23 -28.66
C MET A 95 -0.14 8.78 -28.47
N GLN A 96 -0.99 8.98 -29.48
CA GLN A 96 -2.39 8.51 -29.47
C GLN A 96 -2.49 6.98 -29.37
N ALA A 97 -1.54 6.26 -29.97
CA ALA A 97 -1.44 4.80 -29.87
C ALA A 97 -0.78 4.33 -28.55
N GLY A 98 -0.40 5.22 -27.64
CA GLY A 98 0.28 4.90 -26.38
C GLY A 98 1.71 4.35 -26.55
N ARG A 99 2.31 4.47 -27.74
CA ARG A 99 3.69 4.01 -28.01
C ARG A 99 4.74 4.93 -27.41
N ILE A 100 4.46 6.23 -27.32
CA ILE A 100 5.24 7.22 -26.59
C ILE A 100 4.32 7.92 -25.57
N ARG A 101 4.90 8.43 -24.47
CA ARG A 101 4.19 9.09 -23.37
C ARG A 101 4.48 10.58 -23.28
N ALA A 102 5.56 11.01 -23.92
CA ALA A 102 5.94 12.41 -24.02
C ALA A 102 6.56 12.68 -25.39
N MET A 103 6.52 13.93 -25.80
CA MET A 103 7.16 14.42 -27.00
C MET A 103 7.95 15.69 -26.68
N VAL A 104 9.24 15.68 -26.97
CA VAL A 104 10.13 16.85 -26.89
C VAL A 104 10.25 17.44 -28.30
N VAL A 105 9.91 18.71 -28.44
CA VAL A 105 10.03 19.43 -29.69
C VAL A 105 11.26 20.32 -29.62
N ILE A 106 12.20 20.15 -30.55
CA ILE A 106 13.37 20.98 -30.75
C ILE A 106 13.10 21.86 -31.98
N PRO A 107 12.84 23.17 -31.77
CA PRO A 107 12.41 24.05 -32.86
C PRO A 107 13.55 24.42 -33.81
N VAL A 108 13.18 24.94 -34.98
CA VAL A 108 14.11 25.36 -36.04
C VAL A 108 15.14 26.41 -35.61
N ASP A 109 14.76 27.28 -34.65
CA ASP A 109 15.62 28.37 -34.18
C ASP A 109 16.36 28.03 -32.85
N PHE A 110 16.49 26.74 -32.53
CA PHE A 110 17.13 26.26 -31.29
C PHE A 110 18.53 26.86 -31.10
N ASP A 111 19.42 26.80 -32.08
CA ASP A 111 20.79 27.34 -31.99
C ASP A 111 20.82 28.85 -31.78
N ARG A 112 19.91 29.58 -32.45
CA ARG A 112 19.80 31.02 -32.26
C ARG A 112 19.36 31.42 -30.86
N GLN A 113 18.44 30.64 -30.30
CA GLN A 113 17.96 30.87 -28.93
C GLN A 113 19.06 30.53 -27.93
N MET A 114 19.82 29.44 -28.16
CA MET A 114 20.95 29.07 -27.33
C MET A 114 22.12 30.05 -27.37
N ALA A 115 22.27 30.82 -28.44
CA ALA A 115 23.31 31.84 -28.57
C ALA A 115 22.95 33.16 -27.84
N ARG A 116 21.71 33.34 -27.36
CA ARG A 116 21.27 34.56 -26.67
C ARG A 116 21.48 34.41 -25.16
N PRO A 117 22.22 35.31 -24.50
CA PRO A 117 22.34 35.33 -23.05
C PRO A 117 20.96 35.54 -22.37
N GLY A 118 20.59 34.63 -21.48
CA GLY A 118 19.34 34.70 -20.71
C GLY A 118 18.08 34.31 -21.49
N ALA A 119 18.21 33.63 -22.63
CA ALA A 119 17.06 33.06 -23.33
C ALA A 119 16.44 31.91 -22.49
N ASP A 120 15.11 31.90 -22.44
CA ASP A 120 14.35 30.79 -21.88
C ASP A 120 14.67 29.50 -22.68
N ALA A 121 14.56 28.34 -22.01
CA ALA A 121 14.83 27.06 -22.64
C ALA A 121 13.98 26.86 -23.90
N PRO A 122 14.58 26.70 -25.09
CA PRO A 122 13.85 26.69 -26.36
C PRO A 122 13.19 25.37 -26.67
N LEU A 123 12.88 24.59 -25.66
CA LEU A 123 12.31 23.25 -25.80
C LEU A 123 10.84 23.25 -25.39
N GLN A 124 10.01 22.60 -26.19
CA GLN A 124 8.63 22.34 -25.83
C GLN A 124 8.47 20.86 -25.43
N LEU A 125 8.04 20.62 -24.20
CA LEU A 125 7.65 19.28 -23.73
C LEU A 125 6.12 19.14 -23.77
N ILE A 126 5.64 18.15 -24.52
CA ILE A 126 4.23 17.77 -24.60
C ILE A 126 4.08 16.39 -23.97
N THR A 127 3.25 16.26 -22.96
CA THR A 127 3.06 15.00 -22.21
C THR A 127 1.63 14.50 -22.35
N ASP A 128 1.46 13.19 -22.24
CA ASP A 128 0.15 12.54 -22.16
C ASP A 128 -0.45 12.77 -20.77
N GLY A 129 -1.42 13.67 -20.66
CA GLY A 129 -2.09 14.02 -19.41
C GLY A 129 -3.03 12.95 -18.87
N SER A 130 -3.27 11.86 -19.60
CA SER A 130 -4.07 10.73 -19.12
C SER A 130 -3.36 9.94 -18.01
N GLU A 131 -2.02 10.04 -17.94
CA GLU A 131 -1.18 9.44 -16.91
C GLU A 131 -0.38 10.52 -16.16
N PRO A 132 -0.96 11.19 -15.14
CA PRO A 132 -0.32 12.34 -14.48
C PRO A 132 1.06 12.05 -13.88
N ASN A 133 1.26 10.86 -13.34
CA ASN A 133 2.55 10.45 -12.77
C ASN A 133 3.63 10.34 -13.85
N THR A 134 3.30 9.71 -14.97
CA THR A 134 4.21 9.59 -16.12
C THR A 134 4.55 10.96 -16.71
N ALA A 135 3.57 11.87 -16.77
CA ALA A 135 3.79 13.25 -17.21
C ALA A 135 4.78 14.01 -16.30
N ASN A 136 4.64 13.88 -14.97
CA ASN A 136 5.57 14.48 -14.02
C ASN A 136 6.99 13.88 -14.12
N PHE A 137 7.10 12.56 -14.31
CA PHE A 137 8.41 11.93 -14.55
C PHE A 137 9.04 12.41 -15.85
N ALA A 138 8.25 12.56 -16.92
CA ALA A 138 8.73 13.08 -18.19
C ALA A 138 9.33 14.49 -18.04
N GLN A 139 8.65 15.35 -17.33
CA GLN A 139 9.16 16.69 -17.05
C GLN A 139 10.47 16.63 -16.27
N GLY A 140 10.53 15.91 -15.16
CA GLY A 140 11.74 15.81 -14.33
C GLY A 140 12.94 15.21 -15.07
N TYR A 141 12.71 14.20 -15.91
CA TYR A 141 13.79 13.58 -16.68
C TYR A 141 14.31 14.49 -17.78
N VAL A 142 13.42 15.14 -18.54
CA VAL A 142 13.84 16.07 -19.59
C VAL A 142 14.57 17.28 -19.00
N GLU A 143 14.08 17.81 -17.88
CA GLU A 143 14.72 18.91 -17.16
C GLU A 143 16.12 18.54 -16.63
N GLY A 144 16.26 17.32 -16.05
CA GLY A 144 17.56 16.81 -15.60
C GLY A 144 18.54 16.59 -16.75
N ILE A 145 18.09 16.03 -17.87
CA ILE A 145 18.94 15.84 -19.06
C ILE A 145 19.34 17.19 -19.65
N TRP A 146 18.43 18.15 -19.68
CA TRP A 146 18.73 19.52 -20.10
C TRP A 146 19.84 20.15 -19.26
N GLN A 147 19.80 20.01 -17.96
CA GLN A 147 20.83 20.54 -17.05
C GLN A 147 22.19 19.86 -17.28
N ILE A 148 22.20 18.53 -17.41
CA ILE A 148 23.42 17.76 -17.69
C ILE A 148 24.03 18.21 -19.02
N TRP A 149 23.22 18.33 -20.06
CA TRP A 149 23.68 18.79 -21.36
C TRP A 149 24.25 20.21 -21.34
N GLN A 150 23.61 21.14 -20.63
CA GLN A 150 24.12 22.52 -20.47
C GLN A 150 25.47 22.53 -19.73
N GLN A 151 25.63 21.69 -18.71
CA GLN A 151 26.89 21.57 -18.00
C GLN A 151 28.00 21.03 -18.91
N GLN A 152 27.76 19.95 -19.65
CA GLN A 152 28.70 19.37 -20.60
C GLN A 152 29.13 20.40 -21.67
N ARG A 153 28.16 21.12 -22.22
CA ARG A 153 28.38 22.16 -23.23
C ARG A 153 29.24 23.32 -22.70
N ALA A 154 29.05 23.72 -21.45
CA ALA A 154 29.86 24.77 -20.82
C ALA A 154 31.30 24.27 -20.58
N GLU A 155 31.47 23.04 -20.12
CA GLU A 155 32.77 22.40 -19.94
C GLU A 155 33.53 22.31 -21.25
N ASP A 156 32.91 21.90 -22.37
CA ASP A 156 33.49 21.83 -23.70
C ASP A 156 33.94 23.19 -24.25
N ARG A 157 33.26 24.29 -23.84
CA ARG A 157 33.63 25.66 -24.19
C ARG A 157 34.65 26.29 -23.24
N GLY A 158 35.07 25.59 -22.21
CA GLY A 158 35.98 26.12 -21.18
C GLY A 158 35.32 27.20 -20.30
N GLU A 159 33.98 27.26 -20.28
CA GLU A 159 33.20 28.16 -19.45
C GLU A 159 32.86 27.45 -18.13
N THR A 160 32.89 28.15 -17.02
CA THR A 160 32.38 27.61 -15.75
C THR A 160 30.88 27.79 -15.71
N PHE A 161 30.13 26.71 -15.85
CA PHE A 161 28.70 26.72 -15.62
C PHE A 161 28.44 26.64 -14.10
N GLU A 162 28.23 27.80 -13.48
CA GLU A 162 27.74 27.84 -12.11
C GLU A 162 26.21 28.03 -12.16
N PRO A 163 25.41 26.98 -11.91
CA PRO A 163 23.97 27.16 -11.79
C PRO A 163 23.70 28.09 -10.60
N LEU A 164 22.79 29.03 -10.77
CA LEU A 164 22.39 30.00 -9.73
C LEU A 164 21.96 29.32 -8.41
N ILE A 165 21.52 28.08 -8.51
CA ILE A 165 21.14 27.22 -7.39
C ILE A 165 21.57 25.78 -7.73
N ASP A 166 22.53 25.22 -6.99
CA ASP A 166 22.86 23.81 -7.05
C ASP A 166 21.91 23.01 -6.15
N VAL A 167 20.94 22.31 -6.75
CA VAL A 167 19.96 21.51 -6.04
C VAL A 167 20.43 20.07 -5.98
N GLN A 168 21.06 19.68 -4.88
CA GLN A 168 21.41 18.29 -4.62
C GLN A 168 20.20 17.53 -4.05
N MET A 169 19.48 16.76 -4.88
CA MET A 169 18.40 15.92 -4.42
C MET A 169 18.94 14.72 -3.63
N ARG A 170 18.57 14.63 -2.34
CA ARG A 170 18.92 13.51 -1.48
C ARG A 170 17.65 12.83 -0.98
N TYR A 171 17.36 11.67 -1.50
CA TYR A 171 16.25 10.84 -1.01
C TYR A 171 16.64 10.13 0.29
N TRP A 172 15.84 10.34 1.33
CA TRP A 172 16.00 9.65 2.60
C TRP A 172 15.13 8.38 2.59
N PHE A 173 15.58 7.34 3.30
CA PHE A 173 14.87 6.08 3.53
C PHE A 173 14.72 5.13 2.32
N ASN A 174 14.50 5.61 1.13
CA ASN A 174 14.46 4.83 -0.12
C ASN A 174 15.29 5.54 -1.22
N PRO A 175 16.64 5.54 -1.11
CA PRO A 175 17.51 6.28 -2.04
C PRO A 175 17.38 5.86 -3.50
N ALA A 176 17.06 4.58 -3.74
CA ALA A 176 16.86 4.05 -5.08
C ALA A 176 15.46 4.31 -5.63
N ALA A 177 14.57 4.99 -4.85
CA ALA A 177 13.19 5.29 -5.20
C ALA A 177 12.38 4.07 -5.71
N ILE A 178 12.72 2.85 -5.23
CA ILE A 178 12.06 1.62 -5.65
C ILE A 178 10.63 1.59 -5.10
N SER A 179 9.65 1.53 -5.99
CA SER A 179 8.22 1.58 -5.65
C SER A 179 7.78 0.41 -4.77
N GLN A 180 8.34 -0.78 -4.99
CA GLN A 180 8.03 -1.98 -4.21
C GLN A 180 8.30 -1.78 -2.71
N HIS A 181 9.33 -1.01 -2.34
CA HIS A 181 9.65 -0.74 -0.95
C HIS A 181 8.55 0.04 -0.21
N PHE A 182 7.76 0.83 -0.93
CA PHE A 182 6.61 1.56 -0.41
C PHE A 182 5.32 0.76 -0.52
N ILE A 183 5.11 0.07 -1.66
CA ILE A 183 3.87 -0.66 -1.97
C ILE A 183 3.71 -1.87 -1.06
N ILE A 184 4.76 -2.67 -0.83
CA ILE A 184 4.66 -3.94 -0.11
C ILE A 184 4.20 -3.75 1.35
N PRO A 185 4.77 -2.84 2.17
CA PRO A 185 4.27 -2.62 3.53
C PRO A 185 2.80 -2.17 3.58
N GLY A 186 2.39 -1.33 2.62
CA GLY A 186 0.98 -0.93 2.47
C GLY A 186 0.09 -2.12 2.10
N ALA A 187 0.50 -2.92 1.14
CA ALA A 187 -0.21 -4.13 0.70
C ALA A 187 -0.38 -5.13 1.85
N ILE A 188 0.65 -5.36 2.67
CA ILE A 188 0.56 -6.21 3.86
C ILE A 188 -0.57 -5.73 4.77
N THR A 189 -0.74 -4.43 4.97
CA THR A 189 -1.86 -3.90 5.78
C THR A 189 -3.20 -4.30 5.22
N ILE A 190 -3.40 -4.16 3.90
CA ILE A 190 -4.65 -4.53 3.24
C ILE A 190 -4.90 -6.03 3.38
N ILE A 191 -3.88 -6.84 3.12
CA ILE A 191 -3.91 -8.29 3.28
C ILE A 191 -4.30 -8.68 4.70
N MET A 192 -3.66 -8.09 5.71
CA MET A 192 -3.93 -8.39 7.10
C MET A 192 -5.33 -7.92 7.55
N THR A 193 -5.87 -6.85 6.95
CA THR A 193 -7.26 -6.43 7.17
C THR A 193 -8.23 -7.49 6.64
N VAL A 194 -7.98 -8.00 5.42
CA VAL A 194 -8.79 -9.08 4.82
C VAL A 194 -8.75 -10.32 5.69
N VAL A 195 -7.54 -10.77 6.07
CA VAL A 195 -7.35 -11.94 6.93
C VAL A 195 -8.10 -11.77 8.26
N GLY A 196 -7.89 -10.65 8.97
CA GLY A 196 -8.50 -10.42 10.27
C GLY A 196 -10.04 -10.33 10.19
N ALA A 197 -10.56 -9.49 9.31
CA ALA A 197 -11.98 -9.22 9.23
C ALA A 197 -12.79 -10.39 8.64
N ILE A 198 -12.32 -11.00 7.53
CA ILE A 198 -13.07 -12.06 6.86
C ILE A 198 -13.03 -13.36 7.68
N LEU A 199 -11.86 -13.77 8.19
CA LEU A 199 -11.77 -14.99 8.99
C LEU A 199 -12.76 -14.99 10.15
N THR A 200 -12.82 -13.89 10.91
CA THR A 200 -13.68 -13.84 12.09
C THR A 200 -15.12 -13.48 11.78
N SER A 201 -15.39 -12.83 10.65
CA SER A 201 -16.77 -12.57 10.21
C SER A 201 -17.58 -13.85 9.97
N LEU A 202 -16.91 -14.92 9.57
CA LEU A 202 -17.55 -16.21 9.31
C LEU A 202 -17.80 -17.04 10.59
N VAL A 203 -17.08 -16.76 11.68
CA VAL A 203 -16.97 -17.67 12.83
C VAL A 203 -18.27 -17.84 13.60
N VAL A 204 -18.86 -16.74 14.06
CA VAL A 204 -20.10 -16.76 14.83
C VAL A 204 -21.30 -17.04 13.93
N ALA A 205 -21.31 -16.49 12.72
CA ALA A 205 -22.33 -16.72 11.72
C ALA A 205 -22.43 -18.21 11.34
N ARG A 206 -21.29 -18.91 11.24
CA ARG A 206 -21.23 -20.36 11.00
C ARG A 206 -21.90 -21.16 12.12
N GLU A 207 -21.71 -20.78 13.37
CA GLU A 207 -22.33 -21.47 14.50
C GLU A 207 -23.84 -21.27 14.50
N TRP A 208 -24.34 -20.07 14.11
CA TRP A 208 -25.77 -19.82 13.94
C TRP A 208 -26.38 -20.65 12.81
N GLU A 209 -25.78 -20.67 11.64
CA GLU A 209 -26.30 -21.43 10.50
C GLU A 209 -26.31 -22.96 10.72
N ARG A 210 -25.37 -23.46 11.51
CA ARG A 210 -25.29 -24.89 11.86
C ARG A 210 -26.17 -25.28 13.05
N GLY A 211 -26.83 -24.33 13.68
CA GLY A 211 -27.62 -24.58 14.91
C GLY A 211 -26.76 -24.90 16.14
N THR A 212 -25.44 -24.88 16.03
CA THR A 212 -24.54 -25.21 17.14
C THR A 212 -24.43 -24.09 18.16
N MET A 213 -24.87 -22.87 17.82
CA MET A 213 -24.89 -21.75 18.75
C MET A 213 -25.88 -21.98 19.89
N GLU A 214 -27.03 -22.59 19.62
CA GLU A 214 -28.02 -22.93 20.63
C GLU A 214 -27.47 -23.94 21.65
N ALA A 215 -26.77 -24.96 21.18
CA ALA A 215 -26.08 -25.91 22.03
C ALA A 215 -24.97 -25.27 22.88
N LEU A 216 -24.24 -24.30 22.35
CA LEU A 216 -23.26 -23.53 23.11
C LEU A 216 -23.92 -22.67 24.19
N LEU A 217 -25.02 -22.00 23.88
CA LEU A 217 -25.75 -21.14 24.79
C LEU A 217 -26.48 -21.90 25.91
N SER A 218 -26.81 -23.19 25.71
CA SER A 218 -27.38 -24.07 26.72
C SER A 218 -26.36 -24.51 27.78
N THR A 219 -25.09 -24.29 27.55
CA THR A 219 -23.99 -24.58 28.49
C THR A 219 -23.72 -23.37 29.41
N GLU A 220 -22.99 -23.61 30.52
CA GLU A 220 -22.60 -22.55 31.49
C GLU A 220 -21.48 -21.64 30.96
N ILE A 221 -21.36 -21.44 29.63
CA ILE A 221 -20.31 -20.62 29.02
C ILE A 221 -20.60 -19.14 29.25
N THR A 222 -19.58 -18.40 29.67
CA THR A 222 -19.65 -16.94 29.81
C THR A 222 -19.41 -16.26 28.47
N ARG A 223 -19.88 -14.98 28.29
CA ARG A 223 -19.57 -14.17 27.09
C ARG A 223 -18.05 -14.04 26.83
N ALA A 224 -17.26 -13.88 27.92
CA ALA A 224 -15.82 -13.81 27.85
C ALA A 224 -15.20 -15.08 27.32
N GLU A 225 -15.62 -16.24 27.83
CA GLU A 225 -15.14 -17.52 27.37
C GLU A 225 -15.46 -17.76 25.89
N LEU A 226 -16.68 -17.40 25.47
CA LEU A 226 -17.09 -17.50 24.07
C LEU A 226 -16.26 -16.61 23.15
N LEU A 227 -16.01 -15.36 23.51
CA LEU A 227 -15.19 -14.45 22.70
C LEU A 227 -13.73 -14.87 22.68
N LEU A 228 -13.14 -15.20 23.83
CA LEU A 228 -11.75 -15.63 23.92
C LEU A 228 -11.47 -16.89 23.14
N CYS A 229 -12.36 -17.89 23.20
CA CYS A 229 -12.16 -19.14 22.48
C CYS A 229 -12.21 -18.97 20.96
N LYS A 230 -12.93 -17.96 20.45
CA LYS A 230 -12.96 -17.60 19.05
C LYS A 230 -11.74 -16.71 18.68
N LEU A 231 -11.35 -15.78 19.51
CA LEU A 231 -10.32 -14.79 19.23
C LEU A 231 -8.92 -15.41 19.24
N ILE A 232 -8.61 -16.26 20.23
CA ILE A 232 -7.26 -16.81 20.41
C ILE A 232 -6.77 -17.65 19.20
N PRO A 233 -7.51 -18.65 18.70
CA PRO A 233 -7.04 -19.47 17.58
C PRO A 233 -6.87 -18.64 16.29
N TYR A 234 -7.77 -17.73 16.00
CA TYR A 234 -7.70 -16.87 14.81
C TYR A 234 -6.62 -15.79 14.92
N TYR A 235 -6.31 -15.33 16.14
CA TYR A 235 -5.16 -14.48 16.40
C TYR A 235 -3.84 -15.17 16.01
N PHE A 236 -3.63 -16.42 16.44
CA PHE A 236 -2.44 -17.18 16.06
C PHE A 236 -2.36 -17.43 14.55
N LEU A 237 -3.50 -17.68 13.92
CA LEU A 237 -3.57 -17.82 12.47
C LEU A 237 -3.23 -16.50 11.74
N GLY A 238 -3.68 -15.37 12.25
CA GLY A 238 -3.32 -14.05 11.74
C GLY A 238 -1.83 -13.72 11.94
N VAL A 239 -1.27 -14.07 13.10
CA VAL A 239 0.19 -13.92 13.35
C VAL A 239 1.00 -14.78 12.36
N LEU A 240 0.55 -16.00 12.07
CA LEU A 240 1.17 -16.86 11.06
C LEU A 240 1.11 -16.20 9.67
N ALA A 241 -0.03 -15.65 9.29
CA ALA A 241 -0.18 -14.92 8.03
C ALA A 241 0.79 -13.73 7.93
N MET A 242 0.92 -12.94 9.01
CA MET A 242 1.86 -11.82 9.06
C MET A 242 3.32 -12.29 8.94
N LEU A 243 3.67 -13.38 9.63
CA LEU A 243 5.02 -13.97 9.55
C LEU A 243 5.34 -14.40 8.11
N LEU A 244 4.39 -15.05 7.44
CA LEU A 244 4.55 -15.44 6.03
C LEU A 244 4.71 -14.21 5.11
N CYS A 245 3.87 -13.19 5.28
CA CYS A 245 4.00 -11.94 4.52
C CYS A 245 5.35 -11.27 4.74
N MET A 246 5.84 -11.24 5.98
CA MET A 246 7.13 -10.67 6.34
C MET A 246 8.30 -11.44 5.69
N LEU A 247 8.28 -12.77 5.79
CA LEU A 247 9.31 -13.63 5.19
C LEU A 247 9.36 -13.45 3.66
N VAL A 248 8.22 -13.49 3.00
CA VAL A 248 8.15 -13.30 1.54
C VAL A 248 8.61 -11.90 1.14
N SER A 249 8.19 -10.86 1.87
CA SER A 249 8.57 -9.47 1.57
C SER A 249 10.07 -9.26 1.66
N VAL A 250 10.72 -9.77 2.70
CA VAL A 250 12.15 -9.54 2.93
C VAL A 250 13.02 -10.46 2.07
N PHE A 251 12.71 -11.77 2.03
CA PHE A 251 13.61 -12.76 1.41
C PHE A 251 13.32 -13.01 -0.08
N ILE A 252 12.07 -12.84 -0.54
CA ILE A 252 11.70 -13.08 -1.94
C ILE A 252 11.59 -11.77 -2.72
N LEU A 253 10.90 -10.76 -2.15
CA LEU A 253 10.72 -9.47 -2.82
C LEU A 253 11.84 -8.47 -2.53
N GLY A 254 12.79 -8.79 -1.63
CA GLY A 254 13.96 -7.94 -1.37
C GLY A 254 13.66 -6.61 -0.68
N VAL A 255 12.49 -6.45 -0.04
CA VAL A 255 12.12 -5.21 0.63
C VAL A 255 12.91 -5.06 1.92
N PRO A 256 13.64 -3.93 2.13
CA PRO A 256 14.44 -3.73 3.32
C PRO A 256 13.55 -3.63 4.57
N TYR A 257 13.98 -4.27 5.64
CA TYR A 257 13.34 -4.14 6.95
C TYR A 257 14.33 -3.55 7.95
N ARG A 258 14.04 -2.35 8.45
CA ARG A 258 14.94 -1.58 9.35
C ARG A 258 14.43 -1.49 10.79
N GLY A 259 13.20 -1.92 11.04
CA GLY A 259 12.58 -1.87 12.36
C GLY A 259 12.97 -3.04 13.27
N SER A 260 12.50 -3.03 14.51
CA SER A 260 12.68 -4.15 15.43
C SER A 260 11.51 -5.13 15.36
N LEU A 261 11.82 -6.44 15.33
CA LEU A 261 10.81 -7.51 15.29
C LEU A 261 9.85 -7.52 16.49
N PRO A 262 10.29 -7.25 17.74
CA PRO A 262 9.36 -7.15 18.87
C PRO A 262 8.30 -6.04 18.70
N ILE A 263 8.69 -4.89 18.18
CA ILE A 263 7.76 -3.78 17.92
C ILE A 263 6.77 -4.18 16.83
N LEU A 264 7.23 -4.80 15.74
CA LEU A 264 6.37 -5.34 14.70
C LEU A 264 5.35 -6.31 15.28
N PHE A 265 5.79 -7.24 16.13
CA PHE A 265 4.90 -8.22 16.76
C PHE A 265 3.82 -7.55 17.63
N VAL A 266 4.19 -6.59 18.46
CA VAL A 266 3.23 -5.85 19.31
C VAL A 266 2.20 -5.10 18.47
N ILE A 267 2.64 -4.37 17.46
CA ILE A 267 1.77 -3.57 16.59
C ILE A 267 0.86 -4.46 15.76
N THR A 268 1.40 -5.54 15.20
CA THR A 268 0.60 -6.56 14.49
C THR A 268 -0.45 -7.18 15.41
N SER A 269 -0.09 -7.46 16.65
CA SER A 269 -1.04 -8.01 17.65
C SER A 269 -2.18 -7.04 17.92
N LEU A 270 -1.91 -5.76 18.12
CA LEU A 270 -2.93 -4.73 18.35
C LEU A 270 -3.83 -4.55 17.12
N PHE A 271 -3.24 -4.53 15.94
CA PHE A 271 -3.99 -4.45 14.69
C PHE A 271 -4.89 -5.67 14.47
N LEU A 272 -4.35 -6.89 14.69
CA LEU A 272 -5.14 -8.11 14.62
C LEU A 272 -6.29 -8.10 15.63
N LEU A 273 -6.08 -7.69 16.87
CA LEU A 273 -7.14 -7.59 17.85
C LEU A 273 -8.25 -6.63 17.40
N SER A 274 -7.90 -5.53 16.75
CA SER A 274 -8.86 -4.59 16.17
C SER A 274 -9.65 -5.21 15.01
N THR A 275 -8.97 -5.80 14.02
CA THR A 275 -9.62 -6.35 12.82
C THR A 275 -10.39 -7.64 13.11
N LEU A 276 -9.87 -8.52 13.97
CA LEU A 276 -10.58 -9.71 14.46
C LEU A 276 -11.83 -9.31 15.26
N GLY A 277 -11.71 -8.28 16.12
CA GLY A 277 -12.84 -7.72 16.86
C GLY A 277 -13.93 -7.17 15.95
N MET A 278 -13.54 -6.44 14.90
CA MET A 278 -14.46 -5.93 13.89
C MET A 278 -15.17 -7.07 13.12
N GLY A 279 -14.44 -8.08 12.68
CA GLY A 279 -15.02 -9.25 12.02
C GLY A 279 -15.98 -10.03 12.93
N LEU A 280 -15.63 -10.22 14.22
CA LEU A 280 -16.53 -10.84 15.18
C LEU A 280 -17.79 -10.01 15.43
N LEU A 281 -17.69 -8.68 15.47
CA LEU A 281 -18.84 -7.79 15.58
C LEU A 281 -19.80 -7.98 14.41
N ILE A 282 -19.28 -7.96 13.19
CA ILE A 282 -20.04 -8.20 11.96
C ILE A 282 -20.73 -9.56 12.03
N SER A 283 -19.98 -10.61 12.37
CA SER A 283 -20.49 -11.98 12.50
C SER A 283 -21.62 -12.12 13.51
N THR A 284 -21.50 -11.43 14.65
CA THR A 284 -22.51 -11.46 15.70
C THR A 284 -23.81 -10.75 15.30
N ILE A 285 -23.71 -9.71 14.47
CA ILE A 285 -24.88 -8.93 14.01
C ILE A 285 -25.59 -9.65 12.87
N THR A 286 -24.84 -10.17 11.88
CA THR A 286 -25.41 -10.71 10.65
C THR A 286 -25.99 -12.11 10.80
N ARG A 287 -25.41 -12.95 11.67
CA ARG A 287 -25.83 -14.35 11.93
C ARG A 287 -25.89 -15.25 10.68
N ASN A 288 -25.46 -14.80 9.53
CA ASN A 288 -25.43 -15.49 8.26
C ASN A 288 -24.05 -15.34 7.62
N GLN A 289 -23.42 -16.42 7.15
CA GLN A 289 -22.03 -16.42 6.66
C GLN A 289 -21.87 -15.56 5.41
N PHE A 290 -22.79 -15.69 4.46
CA PHE A 290 -22.72 -14.93 3.21
C PHE A 290 -22.81 -13.43 3.46
N ASN A 291 -23.81 -13.01 4.23
CA ASN A 291 -23.98 -11.60 4.61
C ASN A 291 -22.80 -11.09 5.44
N ALA A 292 -22.27 -11.90 6.37
CA ALA A 292 -21.13 -11.53 7.19
C ALA A 292 -19.88 -11.30 6.34
N ALA A 293 -19.59 -12.19 5.38
CA ALA A 293 -18.47 -12.03 4.47
C ALA A 293 -18.62 -10.78 3.59
N GLN A 294 -19.83 -10.55 3.05
CA GLN A 294 -20.10 -9.39 2.20
C GLN A 294 -19.98 -8.07 2.97
N VAL A 295 -20.53 -8.00 4.19
CA VAL A 295 -20.40 -6.82 5.05
C VAL A 295 -18.94 -6.60 5.46
N ALA A 296 -18.20 -7.66 5.81
CA ALA A 296 -16.78 -7.56 6.15
C ALA A 296 -15.95 -7.04 4.97
N LEU A 297 -16.22 -7.53 3.76
CA LEU A 297 -15.56 -7.05 2.56
C LEU A 297 -15.84 -5.56 2.33
N ASN A 298 -17.09 -5.13 2.45
CA ASN A 298 -17.47 -3.74 2.20
C ASN A 298 -17.07 -2.78 3.33
N ALA A 299 -17.17 -3.20 4.59
CA ALA A 299 -16.94 -2.34 5.75
C ALA A 299 -15.47 -2.34 6.24
N ALA A 300 -14.71 -3.39 5.97
CA ALA A 300 -13.32 -3.49 6.37
C ALA A 300 -12.35 -3.30 5.19
N PHE A 301 -12.52 -4.05 4.11
CA PHE A 301 -11.56 -4.08 3.01
C PHE A 301 -11.61 -2.81 2.16
N LEU A 302 -12.79 -2.38 1.68
CA LEU A 302 -12.89 -1.19 0.83
C LEU A 302 -12.39 0.10 1.53
N PRO A 303 -12.79 0.41 2.78
CA PRO A 303 -12.24 1.56 3.47
C PRO A 303 -10.73 1.44 3.71
N SER A 304 -10.22 0.24 3.98
CA SER A 304 -8.79 0.03 4.18
C SER A 304 -7.97 0.30 2.91
N ILE A 305 -8.47 -0.04 1.73
CA ILE A 305 -7.79 0.29 0.47
C ILE A 305 -7.82 1.80 0.20
N MET A 306 -9.01 2.41 0.31
CA MET A 306 -9.22 3.79 -0.16
C MET A 306 -8.80 4.84 0.86
N LEU A 307 -8.97 4.56 2.17
CA LEU A 307 -8.89 5.57 3.22
C LEU A 307 -7.73 5.32 4.21
N SER A 308 -6.86 4.35 3.97
CA SER A 308 -5.71 4.07 4.85
C SER A 308 -4.50 4.96 4.60
N GLY A 309 -4.47 5.69 3.49
CA GLY A 309 -3.28 6.42 3.05
C GLY A 309 -2.31 5.60 2.20
N PHE A 310 -2.68 4.35 1.86
CA PHE A 310 -1.85 3.47 1.03
C PHE A 310 -1.86 3.89 -0.45
N ILE A 311 -3.05 3.99 -1.06
CA ILE A 311 -3.20 4.36 -2.49
C ILE A 311 -3.33 5.88 -2.63
N PHE A 312 -4.15 6.49 -1.80
CA PHE A 312 -4.43 7.92 -1.84
C PHE A 312 -3.87 8.62 -0.62
N GLN A 313 -3.10 9.68 -0.80
CA GLN A 313 -2.58 10.49 0.29
C GLN A 313 -3.73 11.12 1.09
N ILE A 314 -3.71 10.95 2.41
CA ILE A 314 -4.79 11.42 3.30
C ILE A 314 -4.91 12.95 3.25
N ASP A 315 -3.79 13.66 3.11
CA ASP A 315 -3.77 15.12 3.08
C ASP A 315 -4.43 15.70 1.82
N SER A 316 -4.49 14.93 0.73
CA SER A 316 -5.18 15.30 -0.51
C SER A 316 -6.70 15.11 -0.43
N MET A 317 -7.20 14.47 0.63
CA MET A 317 -8.63 14.19 0.79
C MET A 317 -9.40 15.40 1.32
N PRO A 318 -10.67 15.60 0.88
CA PRO A 318 -11.59 16.57 1.49
C PRO A 318 -11.71 16.36 3.00
N ALA A 319 -11.93 17.45 3.76
CA ALA A 319 -11.93 17.43 5.23
C ALA A 319 -12.88 16.40 5.85
N VAL A 320 -14.06 16.19 5.25
CA VAL A 320 -15.05 15.22 5.72
C VAL A 320 -14.53 13.79 5.58
N ILE A 321 -13.97 13.44 4.40
CA ILE A 321 -13.41 12.11 4.16
C ILE A 321 -12.20 11.87 5.07
N ARG A 322 -11.32 12.88 5.20
CA ARG A 322 -10.17 12.82 6.10
C ARG A 322 -10.58 12.57 7.55
N ALA A 323 -11.69 13.15 8.02
CA ALA A 323 -12.23 12.87 9.36
C ALA A 323 -12.65 11.40 9.52
N VAL A 324 -13.22 10.78 8.48
CA VAL A 324 -13.61 9.35 8.52
C VAL A 324 -12.37 8.44 8.61
N THR A 325 -11.24 8.82 8.00
CA THR A 325 -10.02 7.99 8.04
C THR A 325 -9.50 7.76 9.45
N TYR A 326 -9.80 8.64 10.44
CA TYR A 326 -9.37 8.48 11.83
C TYR A 326 -9.97 7.25 12.52
N VAL A 327 -11.11 6.76 12.06
CA VAL A 327 -11.77 5.57 12.64
C VAL A 327 -11.22 4.26 12.07
N ILE A 328 -10.46 4.33 10.97
CA ILE A 328 -10.00 3.15 10.23
C ILE A 328 -8.66 2.65 10.79
N PRO A 329 -8.60 1.43 11.37
CA PRO A 329 -7.36 0.89 11.96
C PRO A 329 -6.22 0.75 10.95
N ALA A 330 -6.55 0.44 9.69
CA ALA A 330 -5.58 0.26 8.62
C ALA A 330 -4.72 1.52 8.37
N ARG A 331 -5.26 2.73 8.58
CA ARG A 331 -4.51 3.98 8.48
C ARG A 331 -3.26 3.98 9.37
N TYR A 332 -3.42 3.58 10.61
CA TYR A 332 -2.33 3.57 11.60
C TYR A 332 -1.36 2.44 11.36
N PHE A 333 -1.86 1.31 10.90
CA PHE A 333 -1.02 0.15 10.61
C PHE A 333 -0.17 0.35 9.34
N VAL A 334 -0.73 0.95 8.25
CA VAL A 334 0.04 1.33 7.04
C VAL A 334 1.20 2.24 7.41
N SER A 335 0.90 3.36 8.12
CA SER A 335 1.92 4.34 8.53
C SER A 335 3.02 3.68 9.37
N THR A 336 2.65 2.77 10.26
CA THR A 336 3.60 2.05 11.10
C THR A 336 4.45 1.06 10.32
N LEU A 337 3.86 0.25 9.44
CA LEU A 337 4.61 -0.69 8.63
C LEU A 337 5.58 0.02 7.68
N GLN A 338 5.13 1.08 7.01
CA GLN A 338 6.01 1.89 6.16
C GLN A 338 7.17 2.48 6.94
N SER A 339 6.93 2.99 8.16
CA SER A 339 8.00 3.46 9.05
C SER A 339 8.97 2.34 9.40
N LEU A 340 8.49 1.17 9.87
CA LEU A 340 9.34 0.04 10.27
C LEU A 340 10.17 -0.52 9.11
N PHE A 341 9.59 -0.62 7.92
CA PHE A 341 10.30 -1.13 6.75
C PHE A 341 11.36 -0.14 6.25
N LEU A 342 11.03 1.14 6.11
CA LEU A 342 11.87 2.12 5.42
C LEU A 342 12.75 2.95 6.36
N ALA A 343 12.18 3.44 7.46
CA ALA A 343 12.83 4.40 8.36
C ALA A 343 13.34 3.77 9.65
N GLY A 344 12.76 2.63 10.07
CA GLY A 344 13.04 1.99 11.35
C GLY A 344 12.07 2.44 12.45
N ASN A 345 12.55 2.42 13.69
CA ASN A 345 11.73 2.70 14.87
C ASN A 345 11.67 4.22 15.14
N ILE A 346 10.61 4.89 14.69
CA ILE A 346 10.37 6.30 14.99
C ILE A 346 9.39 6.40 16.18
N PRO A 347 9.84 6.73 17.40
CA PRO A 347 9.00 6.63 18.61
C PRO A 347 7.75 7.48 18.56
N VAL A 348 7.81 8.67 17.99
CA VAL A 348 6.65 9.60 17.90
C VAL A 348 5.54 9.02 17.05
N VAL A 349 5.87 8.47 15.87
CA VAL A 349 4.89 7.84 14.96
C VAL A 349 4.33 6.57 15.60
N LEU A 350 5.20 5.74 16.18
CA LEU A 350 4.80 4.48 16.81
C LEU A 350 3.85 4.69 17.98
N LEU A 351 4.14 5.64 18.87
CA LEU A 351 3.33 5.90 20.06
C LEU A 351 1.89 6.31 19.69
N VAL A 352 1.74 7.26 18.77
CA VAL A 352 0.44 7.74 18.32
C VAL A 352 -0.36 6.62 17.69
N ASN A 353 0.25 5.85 16.78
CA ASN A 353 -0.42 4.76 16.09
C ASN A 353 -0.81 3.62 17.04
N VAL A 354 0.04 3.27 18.00
CA VAL A 354 -0.26 2.26 19.04
C VAL A 354 -1.47 2.66 19.88
N LEU A 355 -1.57 3.93 20.32
CA LEU A 355 -2.69 4.42 21.10
C LEU A 355 -4.02 4.28 20.33
N PHE A 356 -4.03 4.65 19.05
CA PHE A 356 -5.22 4.50 18.21
C PHE A 356 -5.57 3.03 17.94
N LEU A 357 -4.59 2.16 17.74
CA LEU A 357 -4.82 0.72 17.57
C LEU A 357 -5.40 0.08 18.85
N ILE A 358 -4.91 0.47 20.03
CA ILE A 358 -5.49 0.04 21.31
C ILE A 358 -6.93 0.52 21.42
N ALA A 359 -7.19 1.81 21.16
CA ALA A 359 -8.54 2.37 21.23
C ALA A 359 -9.51 1.65 20.29
N SER A 360 -9.09 1.38 19.05
CA SER A 360 -9.91 0.66 18.06
C SER A 360 -10.15 -0.80 18.47
N ALA A 361 -9.13 -1.50 18.99
CA ALA A 361 -9.28 -2.88 19.48
C ALA A 361 -10.27 -2.95 20.66
N VAL A 362 -10.13 -2.04 21.62
CA VAL A 362 -11.07 -1.94 22.77
C VAL A 362 -12.47 -1.61 22.30
N MET A 363 -12.62 -0.70 21.36
CA MET A 363 -13.91 -0.32 20.77
C MET A 363 -14.61 -1.52 20.11
N PHE A 364 -13.94 -2.20 19.17
CA PHE A 364 -14.58 -3.29 18.44
C PHE A 364 -14.85 -4.52 19.31
N ILE A 365 -13.92 -4.90 20.18
CA ILE A 365 -14.12 -6.01 21.12
C ILE A 365 -15.22 -5.66 22.14
N GLY A 366 -15.24 -4.42 22.66
CA GLY A 366 -16.26 -3.93 23.56
C GLY A 366 -17.65 -3.93 22.93
N LEU A 367 -17.78 -3.44 21.68
CA LEU A 367 -19.04 -3.49 20.93
C LEU A 367 -19.49 -4.93 20.69
N THR A 368 -18.56 -5.83 20.36
CA THR A 368 -18.85 -7.26 20.21
C THR A 368 -19.38 -7.86 21.49
N TRP A 369 -18.75 -7.53 22.62
CA TRP A 369 -19.20 -7.95 23.95
C TRP A 369 -20.61 -7.49 24.26
N LEU A 370 -20.92 -6.24 23.96
CA LEU A 370 -22.26 -5.66 24.21
C LEU A 370 -23.35 -6.31 23.33
N LYS A 371 -22.99 -6.62 22.05
CA LYS A 371 -23.92 -7.22 21.09
C LYS A 371 -24.09 -8.73 21.24
N THR A 372 -23.16 -9.42 21.89
CA THR A 372 -23.26 -10.86 22.16
C THR A 372 -24.33 -11.10 23.19
N LYS A 373 -25.53 -11.52 22.75
CA LYS A 373 -26.66 -11.87 23.64
C LYS A 373 -26.46 -13.27 24.21
N ARG A 374 -26.98 -13.44 25.45
CA ARG A 374 -26.98 -14.73 26.18
C ARG A 374 -28.31 -15.47 26.05
N ARG A 375 -29.31 -14.88 25.40
CA ARG A 375 -30.67 -15.40 25.26
C ARG A 375 -31.03 -15.59 23.77
N LEU A 376 -31.78 -16.62 23.51
CA LEU A 376 -32.41 -16.96 22.23
C LEU A 376 -33.68 -16.07 22.06
N ASP A 377 -33.53 -14.75 21.99
CA ASP A 377 -34.64 -13.84 21.65
C ASP A 377 -34.44 -13.32 20.21
#